data_3c41c9e177ab19d859e32bc78107123e
#
_entry.id   3c41c9e177ab19d859e32bc78107123e
#
_cell.length_a   1.000
_cell.length_b   1.000
_cell.length_c   1.000
_cell.angle_alpha   90.00
_cell.angle_beta   90.00
_cell.angle_gamma   90.00
#
_symmetry.space_group_name_H-M   'P 1'
#
loop_
_entity.id
_entity.type
_entity.pdbx_description
1 polymer ?
#
loop_
_entity_poly.entity_id
_entity_poly.type
_entity_poly.pdbx_seq_one_letter_code
_entity_poly.pdbx_strand_id
1 'polypeptide(L)'
;TLQDYQLQDKAGVIKSGKDFSQSSYAKDPADIINYVSKHDGASLWDQLQFGLSADLSVDDRVRAQNITATIPLLSQGIPFLQIGGDLIRSKSMDKNSYDSGDWFNLVDFTKTTNNWNVGLPLAQDNESNWTVIDGIIANSETSVQPSHIALAGEVFKELLSIRSASPLFRLATAQEVYDRVGFHNTGTNQTKGLIVMSIDDGTGGSPQLTDLDANNDAIVVVINGTTSEQSHTVATATGFELHSVQQASADSRVQAASFSVGASDGTFTVPALTTAVFVKPQGASQGVGLSAGVTRDAPDIAPYGNNTLYVRGSMNNDGNNGFTAADTFTYDGNDIYSLNTTLTAGMQTFTITSINSVAVALGFSDVSIGASSIAVTNNSDSMVFTADADGSFTFTLDASSATPVLTISNVSPTVDCAALPDSTDAIPFSIAGDGQLYVKGDHSGWNAEEAYRLHYKGNNVYQAVAAFDGGMQFKLASSDGDWETQLWAQADGSTEINGASLALGVTYPVAYNNAGTDNNQTTLAAGTYSFLLTLNEANPAQGANVGSMIIQQCQP
;
A
#
# COMPACT_ATOMS: atom_id res chain seq x y z
N THR A 1 2.17 4.39 12.84
CA THR A 1 3.59 4.79 12.95
C THR A 1 4.20 4.88 11.56
N LEU A 2 5.28 5.64 11.36
CA LEU A 2 5.96 5.74 10.05
C LEU A 2 6.41 4.39 9.48
N GLN A 3 6.68 3.42 10.33
CA GLN A 3 7.01 2.05 9.91
C GLN A 3 5.86 1.33 9.18
N ASP A 4 4.65 1.83 9.29
CA ASP A 4 3.46 1.26 8.65
C ASP A 4 3.16 1.93 7.29
N TYR A 5 3.92 2.99 6.91
CA TYR A 5 3.81 3.61 5.59
C TYR A 5 4.01 2.57 4.49
N GLN A 6 3.05 2.46 3.59
CA GLN A 6 3.08 1.46 2.53
C GLN A 6 3.62 2.02 1.23
N LEU A 7 4.43 1.22 0.57
CA LEU A 7 5.03 1.54 -0.71
C LEU A 7 5.10 0.29 -1.59
N GLN A 8 4.81 0.45 -2.87
CA GLN A 8 4.94 -0.63 -3.84
C GLN A 8 6.41 -0.84 -4.23
N ASP A 9 6.89 -2.08 -4.10
CA ASP A 9 8.26 -2.45 -4.48
C ASP A 9 8.40 -2.68 -6.00
N LYS A 10 9.63 -2.95 -6.45
CA LYS A 10 9.95 -3.24 -7.86
C LYS A 10 9.25 -4.48 -8.43
N ALA A 11 8.71 -5.35 -7.62
CA ALA A 11 7.93 -6.52 -8.05
C ALA A 11 6.42 -6.23 -8.10
N GLY A 12 6.00 -5.02 -7.77
CA GLY A 12 4.60 -4.63 -7.70
C GLY A 12 3.91 -5.01 -6.39
N VAL A 13 4.68 -5.47 -5.38
CA VAL A 13 4.14 -5.89 -4.09
C VAL A 13 4.13 -4.69 -3.14
N ILE A 14 2.98 -4.43 -2.51
CA ILE A 14 2.85 -3.40 -1.47
C ILE A 14 3.49 -3.94 -0.19
N LYS A 15 4.38 -3.15 0.39
CA LYS A 15 5.12 -3.46 1.62
C LYS A 15 5.12 -2.26 2.55
N SER A 16 5.12 -2.53 3.84
CA SER A 16 5.29 -1.49 4.86
C SER A 16 6.75 -1.05 5.00
N GLY A 17 6.99 0.12 5.59
CA GLY A 17 8.34 0.61 5.85
C GLY A 17 9.19 -0.38 6.66
N LYS A 18 8.61 -1.11 7.60
CA LYS A 18 9.30 -2.16 8.37
C LYS A 18 9.73 -3.37 7.52
N ASP A 19 9.07 -3.63 6.38
CA ASP A 19 9.44 -4.70 5.47
C ASP A 19 10.59 -4.29 4.54
N PHE A 20 10.78 -2.97 4.33
CA PHE A 20 11.93 -2.42 3.62
C PHE A 20 13.16 -2.27 4.51
N SER A 21 12.95 -2.02 5.82
CA SER A 21 14.03 -1.85 6.79
C SER A 21 13.70 -2.54 8.11
N GLN A 22 14.43 -3.59 8.44
CA GLN A 22 14.26 -4.34 9.70
C GLN A 22 14.51 -3.50 10.96
N SER A 23 15.18 -2.36 10.83
CA SER A 23 15.47 -1.43 11.92
C SER A 23 14.44 -0.30 12.05
N SER A 24 13.37 -0.33 11.25
CA SER A 24 12.32 0.68 11.30
C SER A 24 11.53 0.57 12.61
N TYR A 25 11.60 1.61 13.44
CA TYR A 25 10.89 1.69 14.73
C TYR A 25 10.23 3.06 14.95
N ALA A 26 10.41 3.98 13.99
CA ALA A 26 9.97 5.36 14.12
C ALA A 26 8.45 5.46 14.24
N LYS A 27 7.99 6.23 15.22
CA LYS A 27 6.59 6.60 15.36
C LYS A 27 6.28 7.81 14.47
N ASP A 28 7.08 8.85 14.60
CA ASP A 28 6.92 10.13 13.92
C ASP A 28 8.25 10.55 13.24
N PRO A 29 8.25 11.53 12.32
CA PRO A 29 9.47 11.96 11.62
C PRO A 29 10.63 12.36 12.55
N ALA A 30 10.35 12.92 13.72
CA ALA A 30 11.38 13.32 14.69
C ALA A 30 12.17 12.14 15.29
N ASP A 31 11.67 10.91 15.13
CA ASP A 31 12.36 9.70 15.59
C ASP A 31 13.38 9.17 14.57
N ILE A 32 13.46 9.80 13.38
CA ILE A 32 14.35 9.37 12.30
C ILE A 32 15.50 10.36 12.13
N ILE A 33 16.73 9.84 12.20
CA ILE A 33 17.94 10.57 11.82
C ILE A 33 18.43 10.00 10.49
N ASN A 34 18.35 10.81 9.42
CA ASN A 34 18.75 10.44 8.08
C ASN A 34 20.18 10.87 7.81
N TYR A 35 21.05 9.96 7.39
CA TYR A 35 22.41 10.27 7.00
C TYR A 35 22.91 9.30 5.91
N VAL A 36 23.89 9.74 5.15
CA VAL A 36 24.56 8.96 4.09
C VAL A 36 26.04 8.72 4.37
N SER A 37 26.60 9.44 5.33
CA SER A 37 27.93 9.18 5.86
C SER A 37 28.03 9.67 7.31
N LYS A 38 28.92 9.04 8.07
CA LYS A 38 29.19 9.35 9.48
C LYS A 38 30.70 9.31 9.74
N HIS A 39 31.14 9.43 10.99
CA HIS A 39 32.55 9.46 11.37
C HIS A 39 33.30 8.14 11.08
N ASP A 40 32.63 6.99 11.18
CA ASP A 40 33.21 5.67 10.84
C ASP A 40 33.15 5.41 9.33
N GLY A 41 34.08 4.60 8.85
CA GLY A 41 34.15 4.22 7.45
C GLY A 41 34.74 5.32 6.56
N ALA A 42 34.66 5.12 5.25
CA ALA A 42 35.11 6.07 4.26
C ALA A 42 34.25 7.36 4.30
N SER A 43 34.80 8.50 3.92
CA SER A 43 33.99 9.69 3.66
C SER A 43 33.02 9.43 2.50
N LEU A 44 31.99 10.27 2.34
CA LEU A 44 31.03 10.12 1.24
C LEU A 44 31.72 10.15 -0.12
N TRP A 45 32.66 11.11 -0.32
CA TRP A 45 33.44 11.19 -1.54
C TRP A 45 34.21 9.90 -1.81
N ASP A 46 34.96 9.40 -0.81
CA ASP A 46 35.79 8.21 -0.94
C ASP A 46 34.92 6.98 -1.22
N GLN A 47 33.79 6.83 -0.52
CA GLN A 47 32.88 5.72 -0.71
C GLN A 47 32.29 5.66 -2.13
N LEU A 48 31.95 6.83 -2.69
CA LEU A 48 31.44 6.93 -4.05
C LEU A 48 32.47 6.49 -5.08
N GLN A 49 33.79 6.77 -4.85
CA GLN A 49 34.83 6.38 -5.80
C GLN A 49 34.97 4.85 -5.92
N PHE A 50 34.62 4.08 -4.89
CA PHE A 50 34.60 2.62 -4.99
C PHE A 50 33.46 2.08 -5.88
N GLY A 51 32.38 2.81 -6.01
CA GLY A 51 31.15 2.34 -6.69
C GLY A 51 30.86 2.96 -8.04
N LEU A 52 31.40 4.17 -8.31
CA LEU A 52 31.13 4.88 -9.56
C LEU A 52 31.98 4.32 -10.71
N SER A 53 31.44 4.36 -11.95
CA SER A 53 32.19 3.94 -13.15
C SER A 53 33.49 4.72 -13.30
N ALA A 54 34.56 4.06 -13.72
CA ALA A 54 35.84 4.68 -13.99
C ALA A 54 35.76 5.76 -15.07
N ASP A 55 34.84 5.63 -16.03
CA ASP A 55 34.67 6.55 -17.15
C ASP A 55 33.85 7.81 -16.79
N LEU A 56 33.33 7.88 -15.56
CA LEU A 56 32.54 9.05 -15.13
C LEU A 56 33.46 10.25 -14.91
N SER A 57 33.10 11.40 -15.49
CA SER A 57 33.86 12.65 -15.33
C SER A 57 33.85 13.15 -13.89
N VAL A 58 34.85 13.94 -13.51
CA VAL A 58 34.92 14.55 -12.18
C VAL A 58 33.69 15.43 -11.89
N ASP A 59 33.19 16.17 -12.87
CA ASP A 59 31.95 16.95 -12.74
C ASP A 59 30.74 16.07 -12.38
N ASP A 60 30.64 14.92 -13.00
CA ASP A 60 29.54 13.98 -12.74
C ASP A 60 29.71 13.25 -11.39
N ARG A 61 30.94 12.99 -10.95
CA ARG A 61 31.24 12.48 -9.60
C ARG A 61 30.82 13.47 -8.51
N VAL A 62 31.05 14.76 -8.72
CA VAL A 62 30.61 15.83 -7.82
C VAL A 62 29.07 15.86 -7.76
N ARG A 63 28.41 15.77 -8.91
CA ARG A 63 26.93 15.69 -8.95
C ARG A 63 26.39 14.42 -8.27
N ALA A 64 27.04 13.29 -8.44
CA ALA A 64 26.68 12.06 -7.74
C ALA A 64 26.72 12.23 -6.21
N GLN A 65 27.73 12.94 -5.69
CA GLN A 65 27.77 13.30 -4.26
C GLN A 65 26.64 14.25 -3.87
N ASN A 66 26.38 15.29 -4.65
CA ASN A 66 25.30 16.23 -4.39
C ASN A 66 23.94 15.52 -4.32
N ILE A 67 23.64 14.58 -5.25
CA ILE A 67 22.44 13.74 -5.22
C ILE A 67 22.38 12.94 -3.92
N THR A 68 23.48 12.32 -3.54
CA THR A 68 23.52 11.47 -2.33
C THR A 68 23.26 12.32 -1.08
N ALA A 69 23.80 13.54 -0.99
CA ALA A 69 23.53 14.49 0.09
C ALA A 69 22.07 15.01 0.07
N THR A 70 21.43 15.05 -1.09
CA THR A 70 20.04 15.48 -1.22
C THR A 70 19.07 14.56 -0.46
N ILE A 71 19.34 13.26 -0.43
CA ILE A 71 18.42 12.28 0.19
C ILE A 71 18.12 12.64 1.65
N PRO A 72 19.09 12.80 2.57
CA PRO A 72 18.78 13.20 3.93
C PRO A 72 18.21 14.63 4.02
N LEU A 73 18.63 15.55 3.14
CA LEU A 73 18.20 16.94 3.20
C LEU A 73 16.74 17.14 2.78
N LEU A 74 16.23 16.41 1.82
CA LEU A 74 14.86 16.56 1.30
C LEU A 74 13.89 15.47 1.75
N SER A 75 14.36 14.50 2.55
CA SER A 75 13.49 13.53 3.22
C SER A 75 12.82 14.12 4.46
N GLN A 76 11.75 13.47 4.90
CA GLN A 76 11.17 13.69 6.23
C GLN A 76 12.13 13.18 7.32
N GLY A 77 12.04 13.73 8.51
CA GLY A 77 12.95 13.41 9.61
C GLY A 77 14.11 14.41 9.78
N ILE A 78 15.08 14.07 10.60
CA ILE A 78 16.19 14.93 10.98
C ILE A 78 17.40 14.62 10.08
N PRO A 79 17.82 15.54 9.20
CA PRO A 79 19.04 15.35 8.42
C PRO A 79 20.28 15.47 9.31
N PHE A 80 21.18 14.51 9.20
CA PHE A 80 22.47 14.48 9.88
C PHE A 80 23.57 14.36 8.82
N LEU A 81 24.53 15.25 8.86
CA LEU A 81 25.56 15.35 7.84
C LEU A 81 26.94 15.40 8.48
N GLN A 82 27.85 14.60 7.96
CA GLN A 82 29.23 14.61 8.40
C GLN A 82 29.89 15.93 7.98
N ILE A 83 30.66 16.53 8.88
CA ILE A 83 31.41 17.77 8.59
C ILE A 83 32.30 17.60 7.36
N GLY A 84 32.26 18.56 6.47
CA GLY A 84 33.01 18.56 5.20
C GLY A 84 32.31 17.76 4.09
N GLY A 85 31.14 17.17 4.33
CA GLY A 85 30.35 16.53 3.28
C GLY A 85 29.92 17.52 2.18
N ASP A 86 29.61 18.75 2.55
CA ASP A 86 29.35 19.89 1.69
C ASP A 86 30.59 20.36 0.89
N LEU A 87 31.80 20.01 1.34
CA LEU A 87 33.08 20.33 0.72
C LEU A 87 33.68 19.13 -0.03
N ILE A 88 32.88 18.09 -0.28
CA ILE A 88 33.33 16.81 -0.91
C ILE A 88 34.59 16.23 -0.27
N ARG A 89 34.70 16.36 1.07
CA ARG A 89 35.84 15.94 1.86
C ARG A 89 36.23 14.49 1.65
N SER A 90 37.51 14.25 1.42
CA SER A 90 38.15 12.95 1.40
C SER A 90 38.92 12.65 2.68
N LYS A 91 39.02 11.39 3.05
CA LYS A 91 39.97 10.85 4.03
C LYS A 91 41.09 10.07 3.32
N SER A 92 41.39 10.43 2.07
CA SER A 92 42.37 9.73 1.22
C SER A 92 42.11 8.24 1.13
N MET A 93 40.82 7.86 1.01
CA MET A 93 40.34 6.47 0.96
C MET A 93 40.52 5.66 2.26
N ASP A 94 40.88 6.29 3.38
CA ASP A 94 41.04 5.60 4.67
C ASP A 94 39.66 5.33 5.30
N LYS A 95 39.35 4.06 5.48
CA LYS A 95 38.10 3.63 6.11
C LYS A 95 38.11 3.69 7.65
N ASN A 96 39.30 3.85 8.28
CA ASN A 96 39.45 3.82 9.75
C ASN A 96 40.50 4.83 10.22
N SER A 97 40.26 6.11 9.99
CA SER A 97 41.27 7.19 10.10
C SER A 97 41.44 7.76 11.51
N TYR A 98 40.87 7.17 12.56
CA TYR A 98 40.88 7.77 13.91
C TYR A 98 42.31 7.92 14.51
N ASP A 99 43.26 7.06 14.10
CA ASP A 99 44.66 7.08 14.52
C ASP A 99 45.66 7.17 13.35
N SER A 100 45.16 7.50 12.13
CA SER A 100 45.98 7.56 10.92
C SER A 100 46.80 8.86 10.77
N GLY A 101 46.59 9.81 11.65
CA GLY A 101 47.23 11.12 11.61
C GLY A 101 46.28 12.22 11.12
N ASP A 102 46.56 13.46 11.55
CA ASP A 102 45.66 14.60 11.35
C ASP A 102 45.44 14.94 9.88
N TRP A 103 46.42 14.71 9.02
CA TRP A 103 46.30 14.98 7.58
C TRP A 103 45.22 14.10 6.88
N PHE A 104 44.90 12.93 7.37
CA PHE A 104 43.80 12.13 6.85
C PHE A 104 42.43 12.71 7.25
N ASN A 105 42.40 13.50 8.32
CA ASN A 105 41.16 14.02 8.89
C ASN A 105 40.96 15.52 8.65
N LEU A 106 41.81 16.15 7.84
CA LEU A 106 41.73 17.58 7.52
C LEU A 106 40.36 17.93 6.89
N VAL A 107 39.81 19.08 7.33
CA VAL A 107 38.68 19.75 6.68
C VAL A 107 39.20 21.14 6.25
N ASP A 108 39.33 21.35 4.95
CA ASP A 108 39.80 22.62 4.40
C ASP A 108 38.64 23.56 4.09
N PHE A 109 38.36 24.49 5.02
CA PHE A 109 37.32 25.50 4.84
C PHE A 109 37.74 26.60 3.83
N THR A 110 38.99 26.64 3.39
CA THR A 110 39.43 27.56 2.33
C THR A 110 39.03 27.06 0.94
N LYS A 111 38.56 25.82 0.83
CA LYS A 111 38.11 25.18 -0.41
C LYS A 111 39.22 25.04 -1.46
N THR A 112 40.48 24.98 -1.04
CA THR A 112 41.63 24.79 -1.95
C THR A 112 41.93 23.33 -2.20
N THR A 113 41.60 22.44 -1.26
CA THR A 113 41.72 20.99 -1.37
C THR A 113 40.55 20.28 -0.70
N ASN A 114 40.17 19.11 -1.20
CA ASN A 114 39.25 18.21 -0.50
C ASN A 114 39.96 17.11 0.28
N ASN A 115 41.28 17.20 0.42
CA ASN A 115 42.14 16.22 1.09
C ASN A 115 42.27 14.87 0.34
N TRP A 116 42.09 14.87 -0.99
CA TRP A 116 42.26 13.68 -1.83
C TRP A 116 43.74 13.34 -2.01
N ASN A 117 44.07 12.03 -1.90
CA ASN A 117 45.40 11.47 -2.18
C ASN A 117 46.56 12.17 -1.39
N VAL A 118 46.34 12.41 -0.10
CA VAL A 118 47.40 12.98 0.78
C VAL A 118 48.34 11.94 1.35
N GLY A 119 48.06 10.66 1.10
CA GLY A 119 48.89 9.54 1.51
C GLY A 119 48.16 8.21 1.33
N LEU A 120 48.90 7.10 1.33
CA LEU A 120 48.36 5.75 1.30
C LEU A 120 47.73 5.42 2.67
N PRO A 121 46.50 4.95 2.73
CA PRO A 121 45.86 4.55 3.98
C PRO A 121 46.66 3.48 4.72
N LEU A 122 46.61 3.47 6.06
CA LEU A 122 47.35 2.54 6.89
C LEU A 122 47.05 1.07 6.56
N ALA A 123 48.08 0.25 6.49
CA ALA A 123 47.99 -1.19 6.18
C ALA A 123 47.03 -1.91 7.12
N GLN A 124 47.09 -1.60 8.42
CA GLN A 124 46.29 -2.23 9.46
C GLN A 124 44.85 -2.46 9.06
N ASP A 125 44.22 -1.47 8.43
CA ASP A 125 42.78 -1.51 8.09
C ASP A 125 42.53 -1.50 6.58
N ASN A 126 43.50 -1.09 5.75
CA ASN A 126 43.26 -0.79 4.33
C ASN A 126 44.06 -1.64 3.35
N GLU A 127 45.07 -2.45 3.81
CA GLU A 127 45.98 -3.18 2.92
C GLU A 127 45.25 -4.03 1.89
N SER A 128 44.16 -4.70 2.28
CA SER A 128 43.36 -5.52 1.38
C SER A 128 42.73 -4.73 0.21
N ASN A 129 42.58 -3.41 0.35
CA ASN A 129 42.00 -2.55 -0.65
C ASN A 129 43.06 -1.73 -1.43
N TRP A 130 44.35 -1.79 -1.08
CA TRP A 130 45.35 -0.93 -1.69
C TRP A 130 45.45 -1.04 -3.20
N THR A 131 45.31 -2.23 -3.77
CA THR A 131 45.33 -2.40 -5.24
C THR A 131 44.15 -1.68 -5.90
N VAL A 132 42.96 -1.72 -5.28
CA VAL A 132 41.77 -1.01 -5.79
C VAL A 132 41.95 0.48 -5.61
N ILE A 133 42.43 0.93 -4.45
CA ILE A 133 42.69 2.34 -4.13
C ILE A 133 43.69 2.94 -5.10
N ASP A 134 44.81 2.22 -5.40
CA ASP A 134 45.81 2.67 -6.35
C ASP A 134 45.21 2.90 -7.75
N GLY A 135 44.38 1.96 -8.22
CA GLY A 135 43.68 2.11 -9.49
C GLY A 135 42.73 3.31 -9.51
N ILE A 136 42.01 3.59 -8.41
CA ILE A 136 41.11 4.73 -8.29
C ILE A 136 41.90 6.03 -8.29
N ILE A 137 42.96 6.13 -7.50
CA ILE A 137 43.79 7.34 -7.38
C ILE A 137 44.52 7.66 -8.70
N ALA A 138 44.92 6.63 -9.45
CA ALA A 138 45.55 6.79 -10.77
C ALA A 138 44.59 7.40 -11.82
N ASN A 139 43.28 7.35 -11.58
CA ASN A 139 42.29 7.96 -12.48
C ASN A 139 42.20 9.47 -12.25
N SER A 140 42.58 10.29 -13.25
CA SER A 140 42.49 11.74 -13.17
C SER A 140 41.11 12.29 -12.88
N GLU A 141 40.05 11.54 -13.28
CA GLU A 141 38.65 11.94 -13.06
C GLU A 141 38.19 11.84 -11.59
N THR A 142 39.04 11.36 -10.69
CA THR A 142 38.78 11.36 -9.24
C THR A 142 39.37 12.57 -8.52
N SER A 143 40.22 13.37 -9.21
CA SER A 143 40.92 14.53 -8.67
C SER A 143 40.08 15.80 -8.85
N VAL A 144 39.59 16.37 -7.75
CA VAL A 144 38.79 17.61 -7.78
C VAL A 144 39.65 18.87 -7.84
N GLN A 145 39.09 19.91 -8.41
CA GLN A 145 39.62 21.27 -8.39
C GLN A 145 38.86 22.13 -7.38
N PRO A 146 39.41 23.28 -6.93
CA PRO A 146 38.71 24.20 -6.05
C PRO A 146 37.31 24.62 -6.53
N SER A 147 37.11 24.72 -7.87
CA SER A 147 35.80 25.00 -8.46
C SER A 147 34.76 23.91 -8.18
N HIS A 148 35.18 22.64 -8.15
CA HIS A 148 34.29 21.51 -7.82
C HIS A 148 33.85 21.57 -6.35
N ILE A 149 34.78 21.90 -5.44
CA ILE A 149 34.49 22.04 -4.02
C ILE A 149 33.54 23.25 -3.79
N ALA A 150 33.78 24.35 -4.49
CA ALA A 150 32.92 25.52 -4.45
C ALA A 150 31.49 25.18 -4.95
N LEU A 151 31.37 24.50 -6.09
CA LEU A 151 30.08 24.06 -6.66
C LEU A 151 29.31 23.18 -5.67
N ALA A 152 29.94 22.17 -5.09
CA ALA A 152 29.29 21.29 -4.12
C ALA A 152 28.77 22.09 -2.91
N GLY A 153 29.56 23.01 -2.38
CA GLY A 153 29.15 23.87 -1.27
C GLY A 153 28.00 24.82 -1.60
N GLU A 154 27.93 25.35 -2.82
CA GLU A 154 26.81 26.20 -3.23
C GLU A 154 25.53 25.38 -3.43
N VAL A 155 25.60 24.22 -4.10
CA VAL A 155 24.44 23.29 -4.23
C VAL A 155 23.93 22.85 -2.86
N PHE A 156 24.83 22.58 -1.91
CA PHE A 156 24.43 22.23 -0.54
C PHE A 156 23.63 23.36 0.14
N LYS A 157 24.07 24.62 -0.01
CA LYS A 157 23.34 25.79 0.51
C LYS A 157 21.98 25.97 -0.16
N GLU A 158 21.89 25.72 -1.46
CA GLU A 158 20.62 25.72 -2.19
C GLU A 158 19.64 24.72 -1.61
N LEU A 159 20.06 23.48 -1.36
CA LEU A 159 19.24 22.44 -0.75
C LEU A 159 18.79 22.81 0.68
N LEU A 160 19.66 23.41 1.48
CA LEU A 160 19.30 23.93 2.80
C LEU A 160 18.25 25.06 2.69
N SER A 161 18.40 25.95 1.73
CA SER A 161 17.47 27.05 1.47
C SER A 161 16.09 26.51 1.07
N ILE A 162 16.05 25.53 0.18
CA ILE A 162 14.81 24.84 -0.25
C ILE A 162 14.13 24.18 0.96
N ARG A 163 14.88 23.38 1.75
CA ARG A 163 14.33 22.72 2.94
C ARG A 163 13.79 23.72 3.97
N SER A 164 14.50 24.81 4.19
CA SER A 164 14.10 25.81 5.19
C SER A 164 12.91 26.66 4.75
N ALA A 165 12.74 26.85 3.43
CA ALA A 165 11.66 27.67 2.87
C ALA A 165 10.27 27.06 3.03
N SER A 166 10.16 25.74 3.11
CA SER A 166 8.87 25.06 3.22
C SER A 166 8.77 24.16 4.46
N PRO A 167 7.69 24.27 5.25
CA PRO A 167 7.40 23.33 6.34
C PRO A 167 7.10 21.92 5.84
N LEU A 168 6.72 21.73 4.57
CA LEU A 168 6.41 20.43 3.98
C LEU A 168 7.58 19.44 4.01
N PHE A 169 8.83 19.92 4.07
CA PHE A 169 10.01 19.06 4.30
C PHE A 169 10.23 18.68 5.77
N ARG A 170 9.37 19.14 6.69
CA ARG A 170 9.54 18.99 8.13
C ARG A 170 8.20 18.67 8.82
N LEU A 171 7.46 17.72 8.26
CA LEU A 171 6.19 17.26 8.81
C LEU A 171 6.39 16.73 10.23
N ALA A 172 5.45 16.99 11.12
CA ALA A 172 5.61 16.72 12.55
C ALA A 172 5.17 15.31 12.92
N THR A 173 4.20 14.75 12.23
CA THR A 173 3.55 13.48 12.59
C THR A 173 3.59 12.46 11.44
N ALA A 174 3.48 11.17 11.79
CA ALA A 174 3.31 10.12 10.80
C ALA A 174 2.04 10.34 9.97
N GLN A 175 0.96 10.83 10.58
CA GLN A 175 -0.29 11.09 9.86
C GLN A 175 -0.09 12.15 8.77
N GLU A 176 0.61 13.24 9.05
CA GLU A 176 0.94 14.24 8.01
C GLU A 176 1.78 13.65 6.87
N VAL A 177 2.68 12.69 7.17
CA VAL A 177 3.43 11.98 6.12
C VAL A 177 2.50 11.12 5.28
N TYR A 178 1.59 10.37 5.89
CA TYR A 178 0.61 9.55 5.18
C TYR A 178 -0.31 10.39 4.31
N ASP A 179 -0.77 11.53 4.82
CA ASP A 179 -1.73 12.38 4.13
C ASP A 179 -1.09 13.16 2.96
N ARG A 180 0.22 13.41 3.00
CA ARG A 180 0.89 14.38 2.12
C ARG A 180 1.99 13.81 1.23
N VAL A 181 2.74 12.81 1.69
CA VAL A 181 3.90 12.28 0.96
C VAL A 181 3.49 11.11 0.07
N GLY A 182 3.90 11.16 -1.19
CA GLY A 182 3.66 10.09 -2.16
C GLY A 182 4.88 9.82 -3.03
N PHE A 183 4.97 8.60 -3.58
CA PHE A 183 5.99 8.18 -4.53
C PHE A 183 5.34 7.70 -5.82
N HIS A 184 5.86 8.16 -6.96
CA HIS A 184 5.21 7.96 -8.26
C HIS A 184 5.92 6.94 -9.14
N ASN A 185 7.24 6.83 -9.04
CA ASN A 185 8.03 5.87 -9.82
C ASN A 185 8.21 4.57 -9.02
N THR A 186 7.13 3.80 -8.90
CA THR A 186 7.06 2.55 -8.12
C THR A 186 6.57 1.37 -8.97
N GLY A 187 6.62 0.16 -8.43
CA GLY A 187 6.10 -1.04 -9.08
C GLY A 187 6.98 -1.62 -10.19
N THR A 188 6.41 -2.51 -10.97
CA THR A 188 7.12 -3.30 -11.98
C THR A 188 7.68 -2.47 -13.14
N ASN A 189 7.07 -1.32 -13.41
CA ASN A 189 7.44 -0.42 -14.51
C ASN A 189 8.36 0.72 -14.05
N GLN A 190 8.85 0.70 -12.81
CA GLN A 190 9.70 1.77 -12.29
C GLN A 190 10.99 1.93 -13.09
N THR A 191 11.36 3.17 -13.35
CA THR A 191 12.67 3.52 -13.90
C THR A 191 13.73 3.41 -12.81
N LYS A 192 14.73 2.55 -12.99
CA LYS A 192 15.80 2.35 -12.01
C LYS A 192 16.66 3.61 -11.88
N GLY A 193 17.02 3.97 -10.65
CA GLY A 193 17.83 5.16 -10.38
C GLY A 193 17.06 6.48 -10.42
N LEU A 194 15.73 6.45 -10.55
CA LEU A 194 14.86 7.61 -10.51
C LEU A 194 13.94 7.55 -9.29
N ILE A 195 13.92 8.59 -8.47
CA ILE A 195 12.95 8.79 -7.38
C ILE A 195 12.09 9.99 -7.73
N VAL A 196 10.78 9.82 -7.64
CA VAL A 196 9.80 10.90 -7.83
C VAL A 196 8.91 10.92 -6.59
N MET A 197 9.11 11.92 -5.74
CA MET A 197 8.39 12.09 -4.48
C MET A 197 7.56 13.36 -4.53
N SER A 198 6.32 13.31 -4.09
CA SER A 198 5.48 14.49 -3.90
C SER A 198 5.21 14.75 -2.43
N ILE A 199 4.97 16.02 -2.08
CA ILE A 199 4.44 16.46 -0.79
C ILE A 199 3.31 17.43 -1.10
N ASP A 200 2.10 17.08 -0.70
CA ASP A 200 0.88 17.81 -1.03
C ASP A 200 0.43 18.71 0.12
N ASP A 201 -0.09 19.88 -0.22
CA ASP A 201 -0.67 20.84 0.73
C ASP A 201 -2.01 21.42 0.23
N GLY A 202 -2.57 20.88 -0.87
CA GLY A 202 -3.79 21.40 -1.48
C GLY A 202 -5.07 20.85 -0.86
N THR A 203 -6.19 21.52 -1.14
CA THR A 203 -7.52 21.19 -0.59
C THR A 203 -8.30 20.17 -1.43
N GLY A 204 -7.74 19.70 -2.56
CA GLY A 204 -8.48 18.89 -3.54
C GLY A 204 -8.58 17.40 -3.21
N GLY A 205 -8.09 16.95 -2.07
CA GLY A 205 -8.07 15.55 -1.68
C GLY A 205 -9.02 15.20 -0.52
N SER A 206 -9.13 13.92 -0.24
CA SER A 206 -9.75 13.38 0.99
C SER A 206 -8.66 12.59 1.74
N PRO A 207 -8.35 12.91 3.03
CA PRO A 207 -8.91 14.03 3.79
C PRO A 207 -8.50 15.40 3.23
N GLN A 208 -9.25 16.45 3.55
CA GLN A 208 -8.83 17.82 3.26
C GLN A 208 -7.60 18.17 4.09
N LEU A 209 -6.53 18.61 3.41
CA LEU A 209 -5.28 18.97 4.07
C LEU A 209 -5.38 20.35 4.72
N THR A 210 -4.79 20.47 5.91
CA THR A 210 -4.57 21.79 6.52
C THR A 210 -3.48 22.52 5.75
N ASP A 211 -3.67 23.82 5.48
CA ASP A 211 -2.64 24.67 4.87
C ASP A 211 -1.42 24.81 5.81
N LEU A 212 -0.32 24.19 5.45
CA LEU A 212 0.95 24.27 6.18
C LEU A 212 1.95 25.22 5.52
N ASP A 213 1.91 25.34 4.20
CA ASP A 213 2.82 26.16 3.40
C ASP A 213 2.06 27.22 2.61
N ALA A 214 1.96 28.42 3.18
CA ALA A 214 1.27 29.55 2.55
C ALA A 214 1.84 29.98 1.17
N ASN A 215 2.92 29.36 0.71
CA ASN A 215 3.54 29.69 -0.58
C ASN A 215 3.29 28.62 -1.65
N ASN A 216 3.02 27.36 -1.26
CA ASN A 216 2.94 26.25 -2.20
C ASN A 216 1.77 25.30 -1.89
N ASP A 217 0.99 24.94 -2.90
CA ASP A 217 -0.04 23.90 -2.82
C ASP A 217 0.56 22.47 -2.90
N ALA A 218 1.74 22.32 -3.48
CA ALA A 218 2.45 21.04 -3.56
C ALA A 218 3.92 21.21 -3.93
N ILE A 219 4.73 20.23 -3.57
CA ILE A 219 6.15 20.10 -3.97
C ILE A 219 6.36 18.73 -4.60
N VAL A 220 7.13 18.68 -5.69
CA VAL A 220 7.61 17.43 -6.30
C VAL A 220 9.13 17.45 -6.33
N VAL A 221 9.75 16.44 -5.73
CA VAL A 221 11.20 16.22 -5.74
C VAL A 221 11.51 15.08 -6.69
N VAL A 222 12.30 15.33 -7.70
CA VAL A 222 12.78 14.32 -8.66
C VAL A 222 14.28 14.15 -8.50
N ILE A 223 14.71 12.96 -8.12
CA ILE A 223 16.13 12.61 -7.98
C ILE A 223 16.48 11.64 -9.11
N ASN A 224 17.27 12.13 -10.07
CA ASN A 224 17.76 11.33 -11.17
C ASN A 224 19.22 10.92 -10.91
N GLY A 225 19.43 9.71 -10.42
CA GLY A 225 20.75 9.11 -10.21
C GLY A 225 21.31 8.38 -11.44
N THR A 226 20.66 8.51 -12.62
CA THR A 226 21.14 7.90 -13.85
C THR A 226 22.05 8.84 -14.64
N THR A 227 22.81 8.31 -15.59
CA THR A 227 23.72 9.07 -16.46
C THR A 227 23.02 9.62 -17.71
N SER A 228 21.69 9.61 -17.76
CA SER A 228 20.87 10.17 -18.85
C SER A 228 19.74 11.00 -18.28
N GLU A 229 19.21 11.93 -19.08
CA GLU A 229 17.99 12.65 -18.76
C GLU A 229 16.83 11.66 -18.57
N GLN A 230 15.98 11.90 -17.59
CA GLN A 230 14.79 11.11 -17.30
C GLN A 230 13.55 12.01 -17.22
N SER A 231 12.44 11.46 -17.69
CA SER A 231 11.14 12.09 -17.58
C SER A 231 10.17 11.15 -16.84
N HIS A 232 9.30 11.73 -16.03
CA HIS A 232 8.23 10.99 -15.35
C HIS A 232 6.93 11.78 -15.39
N THR A 233 5.86 11.12 -15.80
CA THR A 233 4.53 11.73 -15.88
C THR A 233 3.75 11.41 -14.62
N VAL A 234 3.20 12.45 -13.97
CA VAL A 234 2.36 12.33 -12.79
C VAL A 234 0.94 12.75 -13.14
N ALA A 235 -0.02 11.87 -12.91
CA ALA A 235 -1.44 12.16 -13.10
C ALA A 235 -1.85 13.37 -12.26
N THR A 236 -2.74 14.22 -12.78
CA THR A 236 -3.23 15.44 -12.13
C THR A 236 -2.19 16.54 -11.82
N ALA A 237 -0.91 16.33 -12.13
CA ALA A 237 0.12 17.36 -11.93
C ALA A 237 -0.11 18.53 -12.90
N THR A 238 -0.40 19.71 -12.36
CA THR A 238 -0.61 20.94 -13.12
C THR A 238 -0.05 22.14 -12.38
N GLY A 239 0.46 23.13 -13.11
CA GLY A 239 0.89 24.41 -12.53
C GLY A 239 2.21 24.35 -11.75
N PHE A 240 3.04 23.35 -12.00
CA PHE A 240 4.36 23.24 -11.39
C PHE A 240 5.40 24.10 -12.15
N GLU A 241 6.39 24.58 -11.41
CA GLU A 241 7.57 25.23 -11.94
C GLU A 241 8.82 24.79 -11.15
N LEU A 242 9.99 24.89 -11.76
CA LEU A 242 11.25 24.62 -11.06
C LEU A 242 11.40 25.64 -9.90
N HIS A 243 11.79 25.16 -8.72
CA HIS A 243 11.97 26.00 -7.53
C HIS A 243 12.91 27.18 -7.83
N SER A 244 12.55 28.39 -7.42
CA SER A 244 13.27 29.64 -7.76
C SER A 244 14.78 29.63 -7.41
N VAL A 245 15.14 28.96 -6.31
CA VAL A 245 16.55 28.74 -5.93
C VAL A 245 17.28 27.94 -7.02
N GLN A 246 16.63 26.92 -7.59
CA GLN A 246 17.25 26.08 -8.63
C GLN A 246 17.18 26.70 -10.03
N GLN A 247 16.25 27.60 -10.28
CA GLN A 247 16.27 28.41 -11.51
C GLN A 247 17.54 29.30 -11.57
N ALA A 248 18.08 29.68 -10.41
CA ALA A 248 19.30 30.46 -10.25
C ALA A 248 20.51 29.65 -9.71
N SER A 249 20.44 28.30 -9.80
CA SER A 249 21.45 27.41 -9.23
C SER A 249 22.86 27.68 -9.74
N ALA A 250 23.84 27.42 -8.88
CA ALA A 250 25.24 27.35 -9.28
C ALA A 250 25.52 26.19 -10.27
N ASP A 251 24.74 25.14 -10.26
CA ASP A 251 24.81 24.05 -11.26
C ASP A 251 23.87 24.35 -12.43
N SER A 252 24.42 24.75 -13.58
CA SER A 252 23.65 25.01 -14.79
C SER A 252 22.85 23.79 -15.31
N ARG A 253 23.24 22.57 -14.90
CA ARG A 253 22.53 21.36 -15.30
C ARG A 253 21.14 21.31 -14.65
N VAL A 254 21.01 21.66 -13.38
CA VAL A 254 19.70 21.67 -12.71
C VAL A 254 18.77 22.74 -13.26
N GLN A 255 19.31 23.88 -13.74
CA GLN A 255 18.53 24.93 -14.40
C GLN A 255 17.79 24.45 -15.66
N ALA A 256 18.27 23.37 -16.28
CA ALA A 256 17.63 22.77 -17.47
C ALA A 256 16.47 21.82 -17.13
N ALA A 257 16.22 21.52 -15.84
CA ALA A 257 15.06 20.75 -15.44
C ALA A 257 13.76 21.50 -15.79
N SER A 258 12.75 20.76 -16.25
CA SER A 258 11.53 21.38 -16.76
C SER A 258 10.27 20.58 -16.40
N PHE A 259 9.15 21.30 -16.40
CA PHE A 259 7.82 20.74 -16.26
C PHE A 259 7.00 21.08 -17.51
N SER A 260 6.27 20.10 -18.04
CA SER A 260 5.34 20.29 -19.13
C SER A 260 3.96 19.75 -18.77
N VAL A 261 2.91 20.53 -19.04
CA VAL A 261 1.51 20.16 -18.74
C VAL A 261 0.93 19.37 -19.90
N GLY A 262 0.28 18.24 -19.61
CA GLY A 262 -0.56 17.49 -20.53
C GLY A 262 -2.04 17.87 -20.39
N ALA A 263 -2.94 17.06 -20.95
CA ALA A 263 -4.39 17.32 -20.87
C ALA A 263 -4.97 17.09 -19.46
N SER A 264 -4.45 16.11 -18.74
CA SER A 264 -4.89 15.73 -17.38
C SER A 264 -3.73 15.29 -16.48
N ASP A 265 -2.50 15.54 -16.90
CA ASP A 265 -1.28 15.11 -16.23
C ASP A 265 -0.17 16.16 -16.43
N GLY A 266 1.00 15.90 -15.85
CA GLY A 266 2.17 16.70 -16.08
C GLY A 266 3.44 15.86 -16.04
N THR A 267 4.40 16.23 -16.86
CA THR A 267 5.67 15.53 -17.01
C THR A 267 6.82 16.36 -16.46
N PHE A 268 7.54 15.77 -15.53
CA PHE A 268 8.77 16.31 -14.95
C PHE A 268 9.97 15.71 -15.69
N THR A 269 10.81 16.56 -16.28
CA THR A 269 12.03 16.17 -17.00
C THR A 269 13.24 16.66 -16.24
N VAL A 270 14.17 15.76 -15.89
CA VAL A 270 15.33 16.07 -15.05
C VAL A 270 16.60 15.51 -15.69
N PRO A 271 17.62 16.37 -15.91
CA PRO A 271 18.89 15.96 -16.48
C PRO A 271 19.60 14.86 -15.70
N ALA A 272 20.60 14.24 -16.34
CA ALA A 272 21.46 13.23 -15.74
C ALA A 272 22.10 13.70 -14.42
N LEU A 273 22.17 12.83 -13.43
CA LEU A 273 22.84 13.06 -12.15
C LEU A 273 22.41 14.38 -11.50
N THR A 274 21.10 14.62 -11.42
CA THR A 274 20.52 15.89 -10.95
C THR A 274 19.34 15.63 -10.01
N THR A 275 19.22 16.45 -8.97
CA THR A 275 18.00 16.58 -8.18
C THR A 275 17.30 17.88 -8.54
N ALA A 276 16.06 17.81 -8.97
CA ALA A 276 15.20 18.96 -9.21
C ALA A 276 14.00 18.98 -8.25
N VAL A 277 13.71 20.16 -7.73
CA VAL A 277 12.55 20.43 -6.89
C VAL A 277 11.60 21.32 -7.66
N PHE A 278 10.39 20.86 -7.85
CA PHE A 278 9.32 21.61 -8.49
C PHE A 278 8.29 22.00 -7.44
N VAL A 279 7.80 23.21 -7.55
CA VAL A 279 6.77 23.75 -6.66
C VAL A 279 5.53 24.10 -7.46
N LYS A 280 4.37 23.91 -6.85
CA LYS A 280 3.11 24.46 -7.32
C LYS A 280 2.76 25.65 -6.45
N PRO A 281 2.94 26.90 -6.93
CA PRO A 281 2.69 28.09 -6.11
C PRO A 281 1.25 28.16 -5.63
N GLN A 282 1.04 28.58 -4.39
CA GLN A 282 -0.26 28.89 -3.84
C GLN A 282 -0.74 30.26 -4.33
N GLY A 283 -2.02 30.38 -4.60
CA GLY A 283 -2.66 31.65 -4.93
C GLY A 283 -3.02 32.47 -3.69
N ALA A 284 -4.08 33.29 -3.80
CA ALA A 284 -4.58 34.11 -2.68
C ALA A 284 -5.23 33.26 -1.56
N SER A 285 -5.51 32.00 -1.82
CA SER A 285 -6.02 31.01 -0.88
C SER A 285 -5.49 29.65 -1.27
N GLN A 286 -5.47 28.70 -0.33
CA GLN A 286 -5.07 27.33 -0.59
C GLN A 286 -5.85 26.77 -1.79
N GLY A 287 -5.11 26.33 -2.80
CA GLY A 287 -5.65 25.76 -4.04
C GLY A 287 -5.71 24.24 -4.04
N VAL A 288 -5.91 23.69 -5.22
CA VAL A 288 -5.88 22.23 -5.44
C VAL A 288 -4.42 21.80 -5.63
N GLY A 289 -3.87 20.99 -4.72
CA GLY A 289 -2.54 20.41 -4.82
C GLY A 289 -2.47 19.28 -5.84
N LEU A 290 -1.93 18.13 -5.43
CA LEU A 290 -2.04 16.88 -6.16
C LEU A 290 -3.24 16.09 -5.66
N SER A 291 -3.92 15.33 -6.52
CA SER A 291 -5.02 14.47 -6.09
C SER A 291 -4.51 13.35 -5.18
N ALA A 292 -4.99 13.32 -3.94
CA ALA A 292 -4.55 12.39 -2.92
C ALA A 292 -4.69 10.91 -3.32
N GLY A 293 -5.77 10.55 -4.00
CA GLY A 293 -6.08 9.17 -4.37
C GLY A 293 -5.23 8.58 -5.50
N VAL A 294 -4.47 9.41 -6.24
CA VAL A 294 -3.72 8.98 -7.43
C VAL A 294 -2.21 8.86 -7.15
N THR A 295 -1.70 9.54 -6.13
CA THR A 295 -0.27 9.77 -5.93
C THR A 295 0.29 9.22 -4.63
N ARG A 296 -0.50 8.54 -3.83
CA ARG A 296 -0.10 8.07 -2.50
C ARG A 296 -0.44 6.60 -2.31
N ASP A 297 0.59 5.81 -2.02
CA ASP A 297 0.44 4.50 -1.38
C ASP A 297 0.39 4.72 0.15
N ALA A 298 -0.49 5.61 0.62
CA ALA A 298 -0.74 5.75 2.05
C ALA A 298 -1.38 4.45 2.56
N PRO A 299 -0.95 3.92 3.71
CA PRO A 299 -1.67 2.80 4.30
C PRO A 299 -3.10 3.24 4.58
N ASP A 300 -4.02 2.39 4.22
CA ASP A 300 -5.40 2.51 4.64
C ASP A 300 -5.46 2.21 6.14
N ILE A 301 -5.37 3.26 6.95
CA ILE A 301 -5.34 3.12 8.41
C ILE A 301 -6.77 3.12 8.91
N ALA A 302 -7.18 1.98 9.45
CA ALA A 302 -8.47 1.85 10.08
C ALA A 302 -8.71 2.99 11.11
N PRO A 303 -9.78 3.80 11.00
CA PRO A 303 -10.05 4.96 11.88
C PRO A 303 -10.02 4.64 13.36
N TYR A 304 -10.36 3.41 13.74
CA TYR A 304 -10.30 2.94 15.13
C TYR A 304 -9.02 2.15 15.44
N GLY A 305 -8.01 2.21 14.57
CA GLY A 305 -6.72 1.56 14.75
C GLY A 305 -6.84 0.04 14.88
N ASN A 306 -6.12 -0.54 15.84
CA ASN A 306 -6.15 -1.97 16.12
C ASN A 306 -7.34 -2.42 16.98
N ASN A 307 -8.34 -1.56 17.20
CA ASN A 307 -9.52 -1.95 17.96
C ASN A 307 -10.48 -2.75 17.08
N THR A 308 -10.79 -3.96 17.50
CA THR A 308 -11.87 -4.73 16.88
C THR A 308 -13.20 -4.18 17.35
N LEU A 309 -14.08 -3.85 16.41
CA LEU A 309 -15.42 -3.36 16.69
C LEU A 309 -16.43 -4.52 16.69
N TYR A 310 -17.36 -4.48 17.64
CA TYR A 310 -18.41 -5.47 17.81
C TYR A 310 -19.78 -4.81 17.91
N VAL A 311 -20.79 -5.45 17.35
CA VAL A 311 -22.18 -5.17 17.72
C VAL A 311 -22.44 -5.86 19.07
N ARG A 312 -23.00 -5.11 20.02
CA ARG A 312 -23.39 -5.62 21.33
C ARG A 312 -24.84 -5.24 21.62
N GLY A 313 -25.71 -6.22 21.84
CA GLY A 313 -27.11 -5.93 22.09
C GLY A 313 -28.00 -7.15 22.19
N SER A 314 -29.30 -6.97 21.96
CA SER A 314 -30.32 -8.03 22.09
C SER A 314 -30.06 -9.23 21.18
N MET A 315 -29.41 -9.00 20.03
CA MET A 315 -29.10 -10.03 19.02
C MET A 315 -28.05 -11.05 19.49
N ASN A 316 -27.21 -10.71 20.47
CA ASN A 316 -26.15 -11.58 20.98
C ASN A 316 -26.08 -11.62 22.52
N ASN A 317 -27.21 -11.44 23.18
CA ASN A 317 -27.29 -11.44 24.65
C ASN A 317 -26.29 -10.48 25.32
N ASP A 318 -26.17 -9.26 24.76
CA ASP A 318 -25.24 -8.22 25.21
C ASP A 318 -23.76 -8.67 25.27
N GLY A 319 -23.39 -9.63 24.44
CA GLY A 319 -22.03 -10.18 24.41
C GLY A 319 -21.65 -11.02 25.62
N ASN A 320 -22.62 -11.42 26.47
CA ASN A 320 -22.36 -12.21 27.68
C ASN A 320 -21.83 -13.61 27.39
N ASN A 321 -22.04 -14.12 26.18
CA ASN A 321 -21.52 -15.42 25.73
C ASN A 321 -20.22 -15.29 24.92
N GLY A 322 -19.60 -14.11 24.90
CA GLY A 322 -18.50 -13.76 24.01
C GLY A 322 -19.00 -13.28 22.64
N PHE A 323 -18.09 -12.70 21.84
CA PHE A 323 -18.41 -12.26 20.47
C PHE A 323 -17.92 -13.28 19.46
N THR A 324 -18.68 -13.45 18.40
CA THR A 324 -18.38 -14.33 17.27
C THR A 324 -18.04 -13.51 16.01
N ALA A 325 -17.72 -14.18 14.92
CA ALA A 325 -17.54 -13.52 13.63
C ALA A 325 -18.82 -12.80 13.17
N ALA A 326 -20.01 -13.32 13.54
CA ALA A 326 -21.30 -12.71 13.22
C ALA A 326 -21.61 -11.44 14.03
N ASP A 327 -20.79 -11.12 15.01
CA ASP A 327 -20.90 -9.91 15.86
C ASP A 327 -19.77 -8.91 15.58
N THR A 328 -18.81 -9.29 14.72
CA THR A 328 -17.53 -8.58 14.54
C THR A 328 -17.51 -7.81 13.24
N PHE A 329 -17.22 -6.51 13.31
CA PHE A 329 -16.96 -5.70 12.11
C PHE A 329 -15.59 -6.03 11.53
N THR A 330 -15.55 -6.17 10.21
CA THR A 330 -14.34 -6.23 9.40
C THR A 330 -14.04 -4.85 8.83
N TYR A 331 -12.80 -4.41 8.87
CA TYR A 331 -12.37 -3.21 8.16
C TYR A 331 -12.15 -3.55 6.69
N ASP A 332 -12.89 -2.88 5.80
CA ASP A 332 -12.89 -3.17 4.35
C ASP A 332 -11.99 -2.20 3.56
N GLY A 333 -11.36 -1.26 4.26
CA GLY A 333 -10.61 -0.20 3.64
C GLY A 333 -11.41 1.09 3.44
N ASN A 334 -10.72 2.20 3.11
CA ASN A 334 -11.34 3.51 2.85
C ASN A 334 -12.27 3.99 3.97
N ASP A 335 -11.86 3.77 5.22
CA ASP A 335 -12.62 4.14 6.42
C ASP A 335 -13.96 3.41 6.60
N ILE A 336 -14.20 2.34 5.86
CA ILE A 336 -15.43 1.54 5.92
C ILE A 336 -15.21 0.27 6.75
N TYR A 337 -16.18 0.00 7.61
CA TYR A 337 -16.30 -1.27 8.34
C TYR A 337 -17.61 -1.93 7.98
N SER A 338 -17.60 -3.24 7.76
CA SER A 338 -18.81 -4.01 7.52
C SER A 338 -18.97 -5.20 8.49
N LEU A 339 -20.21 -5.54 8.75
CA LEU A 339 -20.61 -6.72 9.50
C LEU A 339 -21.82 -7.35 8.81
N ASN A 340 -21.75 -8.64 8.53
CA ASN A 340 -22.89 -9.44 8.07
C ASN A 340 -23.38 -10.32 9.22
N THR A 341 -24.64 -10.20 9.57
CA THR A 341 -25.26 -10.97 10.66
C THR A 341 -26.66 -11.41 10.30
N THR A 342 -27.11 -12.51 10.90
CA THR A 342 -28.50 -13.01 10.73
C THR A 342 -29.32 -12.58 11.94
N LEU A 343 -30.47 -11.97 11.69
CA LEU A 343 -31.38 -11.48 12.72
C LEU A 343 -32.75 -12.09 12.57
N THR A 344 -33.44 -12.25 13.70
CA THR A 344 -34.86 -12.58 13.73
C THR A 344 -35.71 -11.31 13.62
N ALA A 345 -36.89 -11.46 13.02
CA ALA A 345 -37.87 -10.38 12.95
C ALA A 345 -38.17 -9.77 14.33
N GLY A 346 -38.31 -8.47 14.39
CA GLY A 346 -38.62 -7.74 15.61
C GLY A 346 -37.61 -6.64 15.96
N MET A 347 -37.86 -6.03 17.09
CA MET A 347 -37.06 -4.89 17.59
C MET A 347 -35.70 -5.39 18.12
N GLN A 348 -34.63 -4.81 17.58
CA GLN A 348 -33.25 -5.05 17.97
C GLN A 348 -32.68 -3.81 18.67
N THR A 349 -32.02 -4.02 19.80
CA THR A 349 -31.35 -2.95 20.55
C THR A 349 -29.86 -3.26 20.60
N PHE A 350 -28.99 -2.32 20.22
CA PHE A 350 -27.56 -2.57 20.16
C PHE A 350 -26.70 -1.31 20.30
N THR A 351 -25.42 -1.51 20.57
CA THR A 351 -24.33 -0.52 20.49
C THR A 351 -23.19 -1.10 19.68
N ILE A 352 -22.32 -0.25 19.14
CA ILE A 352 -21.03 -0.66 18.55
C ILE A 352 -19.93 -0.36 19.56
N THR A 353 -19.13 -1.35 19.94
CA THR A 353 -18.13 -1.22 21.01
C THR A 353 -16.86 -2.01 20.70
N SER A 354 -15.75 -1.70 21.40
CA SER A 354 -14.55 -2.54 21.40
C SER A 354 -14.36 -3.21 22.77
N ILE A 355 -13.84 -4.45 22.79
CA ILE A 355 -13.62 -5.19 24.03
C ILE A 355 -12.54 -4.57 24.92
N ASN A 356 -11.51 -3.98 24.32
CA ASN A 356 -10.28 -3.60 25.02
C ASN A 356 -10.20 -2.13 25.43
N SER A 357 -11.22 -1.35 25.16
CA SER A 357 -11.19 0.08 25.43
C SER A 357 -12.61 0.63 25.60
N VAL A 358 -12.81 1.35 26.70
CA VAL A 358 -13.96 2.24 26.89
C VAL A 358 -13.96 3.37 25.84
N ALA A 359 -12.96 3.39 24.94
CA ALA A 359 -12.70 4.48 24.02
C ALA A 359 -13.55 4.45 22.73
N VAL A 360 -14.20 3.34 22.40
CA VAL A 360 -15.10 3.27 21.24
C VAL A 360 -16.43 2.69 21.71
N ALA A 361 -17.36 3.57 22.04
CA ALA A 361 -18.76 3.25 22.22
C ALA A 361 -19.56 4.16 21.30
N LEU A 362 -20.09 3.62 20.24
CA LEU A 362 -20.92 4.33 19.27
C LEU A 362 -22.38 3.97 19.52
N GLY A 363 -23.23 4.95 19.74
CA GLY A 363 -24.65 4.77 19.96
C GLY A 363 -25.48 5.92 19.43
N PHE A 364 -26.74 5.67 19.21
CA PHE A 364 -27.73 6.68 18.77
C PHE A 364 -29.15 6.28 19.21
N SER A 365 -30.03 7.25 19.49
CA SER A 365 -31.44 7.00 19.74
C SER A 365 -32.22 7.04 18.42
N ASP A 366 -32.97 5.98 18.12
CA ASP A 366 -33.95 5.85 17.03
C ASP A 366 -33.37 5.63 15.62
N VAL A 367 -33.06 4.39 15.29
CA VAL A 367 -32.76 3.93 13.93
C VAL A 367 -33.97 3.20 13.37
N SER A 368 -34.58 3.65 12.27
CA SER A 368 -35.54 2.86 11.50
C SER A 368 -34.89 2.29 10.24
N ILE A 369 -35.12 1.01 9.97
CA ILE A 369 -34.70 0.36 8.71
C ILE A 369 -35.42 1.04 7.55
N GLY A 370 -34.68 1.39 6.50
CA GLY A 370 -35.24 2.04 5.31
C GLY A 370 -34.94 3.53 5.21
N ALA A 371 -34.49 4.20 6.30
CA ALA A 371 -33.81 5.48 6.23
C ALA A 371 -32.30 5.19 6.23
N SER A 372 -31.68 5.35 5.16
CA SER A 372 -30.48 4.67 4.72
C SER A 372 -29.16 5.02 5.43
N SER A 373 -29.11 5.98 6.35
CA SER A 373 -27.84 6.28 7.07
C SER A 373 -28.09 7.17 8.28
N ILE A 374 -27.41 6.87 9.37
CA ILE A 374 -27.50 7.60 10.64
C ILE A 374 -26.12 8.00 11.10
N ALA A 375 -25.99 9.28 11.45
CA ALA A 375 -24.80 9.78 12.11
C ALA A 375 -24.70 9.19 13.52
N VAL A 376 -23.58 8.53 13.83
CA VAL A 376 -23.31 7.92 15.14
C VAL A 376 -22.43 8.84 15.96
N THR A 377 -22.81 9.04 17.21
CA THR A 377 -22.00 9.83 18.14
C THR A 377 -21.19 8.92 19.04
N ASN A 378 -20.08 9.42 19.54
CA ASN A 378 -19.22 8.68 20.46
C ASN A 378 -19.85 8.69 21.87
N ASN A 379 -20.87 7.87 22.08
CA ASN A 379 -21.54 7.68 23.35
C ASN A 379 -21.99 6.22 23.53
N SER A 380 -22.47 5.85 24.72
CA SER A 380 -22.90 4.50 25.08
C SER A 380 -24.41 4.28 24.96
N ASP A 381 -25.14 5.18 24.31
CA ASP A 381 -26.59 5.04 24.17
C ASP A 381 -26.91 3.92 23.17
N SER A 382 -27.94 3.14 23.49
CA SER A 382 -28.35 2.03 22.62
C SER A 382 -29.07 2.53 21.40
N MET A 383 -28.70 1.99 20.24
CA MET A 383 -29.42 2.12 18.98
C MET A 383 -30.56 1.11 18.96
N VAL A 384 -31.67 1.46 18.31
CA VAL A 384 -32.84 0.60 18.15
C VAL A 384 -33.19 0.55 16.67
N PHE A 385 -33.42 -0.67 16.15
CA PHE A 385 -34.00 -0.84 14.83
C PHE A 385 -34.95 -2.05 14.82
N THR A 386 -35.87 -2.09 13.84
CA THR A 386 -36.80 -3.21 13.69
C THR A 386 -36.48 -3.97 12.41
N ALA A 387 -36.17 -5.28 12.56
CA ALA A 387 -36.07 -6.19 11.44
C ALA A 387 -37.49 -6.63 11.02
N ASP A 388 -37.88 -6.33 9.79
CA ASP A 388 -39.24 -6.61 9.30
C ASP A 388 -39.48 -8.12 9.10
N ALA A 389 -38.44 -8.91 8.87
CA ALA A 389 -38.45 -10.35 8.72
C ALA A 389 -37.14 -10.96 9.22
N ASP A 390 -37.14 -12.27 9.45
CA ASP A 390 -35.92 -13.04 9.64
C ASP A 390 -35.05 -12.92 8.38
N GLY A 391 -33.75 -12.68 8.54
CA GLY A 391 -32.88 -12.53 7.37
C GLY A 391 -31.45 -12.13 7.70
N SER A 392 -30.66 -12.00 6.64
CA SER A 392 -29.29 -11.48 6.74
C SER A 392 -29.29 -9.97 6.57
N PHE A 393 -28.51 -9.31 7.40
CA PHE A 393 -28.37 -7.85 7.42
C PHE A 393 -26.90 -7.49 7.33
N THR A 394 -26.58 -6.47 6.54
CA THR A 394 -25.28 -5.83 6.50
C THR A 394 -25.34 -4.51 7.26
N PHE A 395 -24.44 -4.37 8.23
CA PHE A 395 -24.18 -3.13 8.93
C PHE A 395 -22.92 -2.54 8.30
N THR A 396 -23.02 -1.36 7.73
CA THR A 396 -21.89 -0.63 7.15
C THR A 396 -21.65 0.63 7.97
N LEU A 397 -20.49 0.74 8.60
CA LEU A 397 -20.06 1.91 9.35
C LEU A 397 -19.02 2.68 8.50
N ASP A 398 -19.42 3.84 8.00
CA ASP A 398 -18.53 4.80 7.34
C ASP A 398 -17.95 5.73 8.40
N ALA A 399 -16.66 5.58 8.67
CA ALA A 399 -15.92 6.34 9.66
C ALA A 399 -14.97 7.38 9.03
N SER A 400 -15.19 7.74 7.75
CA SER A 400 -14.38 8.73 7.02
C SER A 400 -14.49 10.15 7.57
N SER A 401 -15.47 10.41 8.45
CA SER A 401 -15.67 11.71 9.09
C SER A 401 -15.63 11.62 10.61
N ALA A 402 -15.46 12.77 11.27
CA ALA A 402 -15.51 12.88 12.74
C ALA A 402 -16.86 12.44 13.33
N THR A 403 -17.91 12.38 12.50
CA THR A 403 -19.22 11.84 12.84
C THR A 403 -19.49 10.64 11.93
N PRO A 404 -19.17 9.41 12.38
CA PRO A 404 -19.37 8.20 11.58
C PRO A 404 -20.84 8.01 11.20
N VAL A 405 -21.08 7.33 10.09
CA VAL A 405 -22.41 7.04 9.57
C VAL A 405 -22.63 5.53 9.54
N LEU A 406 -23.68 5.05 10.22
CA LEU A 406 -24.09 3.66 10.18
C LEU A 406 -25.25 3.49 9.17
N THR A 407 -25.09 2.55 8.27
CA THR A 407 -26.14 2.09 7.36
C THR A 407 -26.46 0.63 7.67
N ILE A 408 -27.72 0.28 7.84
CA ILE A 408 -28.18 -1.10 7.98
C ILE A 408 -29.04 -1.42 6.76
N SER A 409 -28.60 -2.38 5.98
CA SER A 409 -29.36 -2.89 4.82
C SER A 409 -29.76 -4.31 5.07
N ASN A 410 -31.02 -4.64 4.74
CA ASN A 410 -31.41 -6.03 4.60
C ASN A 410 -30.71 -6.55 3.35
N VAL A 411 -29.77 -7.47 3.52
CA VAL A 411 -29.27 -8.25 2.41
C VAL A 411 -30.38 -9.25 2.12
N SER A 412 -31.37 -8.83 1.34
CA SER A 412 -32.18 -9.81 0.65
C SER A 412 -31.19 -10.62 -0.18
N PRO A 413 -30.95 -11.91 0.13
CA PRO A 413 -29.99 -12.73 -0.62
C PRO A 413 -30.50 -13.01 -2.04
N THR A 414 -31.53 -12.32 -2.47
CA THR A 414 -32.11 -12.48 -3.79
C THR A 414 -31.37 -11.60 -4.78
N VAL A 415 -30.56 -12.24 -5.62
CA VAL A 415 -29.94 -11.61 -6.79
C VAL A 415 -30.79 -11.89 -8.03
N ASP A 416 -30.67 -11.04 -9.04
CA ASP A 416 -31.12 -11.40 -10.38
C ASP A 416 -30.21 -12.55 -10.83
N CYS A 417 -30.69 -13.78 -10.67
CA CYS A 417 -30.02 -14.98 -11.13
C CYS A 417 -30.18 -15.16 -12.65
N ALA A 418 -30.05 -14.11 -13.45
CA ALA A 418 -29.85 -14.32 -14.87
C ALA A 418 -28.66 -15.28 -15.02
N ALA A 419 -28.94 -16.49 -15.51
CA ALA A 419 -27.88 -17.45 -15.78
C ALA A 419 -26.85 -16.78 -16.68
N LEU A 420 -25.60 -16.70 -16.23
CA LEU A 420 -24.51 -16.22 -17.08
C LEU A 420 -24.55 -17.03 -18.39
N PRO A 421 -24.26 -16.43 -19.56
CA PRO A 421 -24.24 -17.16 -20.80
C PRO A 421 -23.22 -18.31 -20.73
N ASP A 422 -23.57 -19.48 -21.27
CA ASP A 422 -22.64 -20.60 -21.36
C ASP A 422 -21.46 -20.25 -22.26
N SER A 423 -20.26 -20.62 -21.83
CA SER A 423 -19.08 -20.50 -22.69
C SER A 423 -19.13 -21.54 -23.81
N THR A 424 -18.73 -21.15 -24.99
CA THR A 424 -18.47 -22.07 -26.11
C THR A 424 -17.09 -22.72 -26.04
N ASP A 425 -16.25 -22.29 -25.11
CA ASP A 425 -14.91 -22.84 -24.92
C ASP A 425 -14.97 -24.22 -24.26
N ALA A 426 -13.98 -25.05 -24.56
CA ALA A 426 -13.82 -26.33 -23.87
C ALA A 426 -13.60 -26.08 -22.37
N ILE A 427 -14.23 -26.92 -21.52
CA ILE A 427 -14.05 -26.88 -20.07
C ILE A 427 -12.57 -27.17 -19.76
N PRO A 428 -11.83 -26.22 -19.17
CA PRO A 428 -10.39 -26.40 -18.95
C PRO A 428 -10.06 -27.28 -17.75
N PHE A 429 -10.99 -27.39 -16.77
CA PHE A 429 -10.81 -28.21 -15.58
C PHE A 429 -11.01 -29.68 -15.94
N SER A 430 -10.03 -30.52 -15.57
CA SER A 430 -10.11 -31.98 -15.77
C SER A 430 -11.05 -32.61 -14.77
N ILE A 431 -12.32 -32.75 -15.16
CA ILE A 431 -13.38 -33.35 -14.35
C ILE A 431 -13.53 -34.79 -14.77
N ALA A 432 -13.57 -35.74 -13.80
CA ALA A 432 -13.74 -37.17 -14.04
C ALA A 432 -15.13 -37.49 -14.63
N GLY A 433 -15.28 -38.67 -15.14
CA GLY A 433 -16.54 -39.16 -15.67
C GLY A 433 -16.92 -38.51 -17.00
N ASP A 434 -18.09 -37.87 -17.03
CA ASP A 434 -18.59 -37.15 -18.22
C ASP A 434 -17.99 -35.74 -18.44
N GLY A 435 -17.04 -35.36 -17.59
CA GLY A 435 -16.40 -34.05 -17.67
C GLY A 435 -17.28 -32.90 -17.16
N GLN A 436 -18.30 -33.17 -16.37
CA GLN A 436 -19.23 -32.17 -15.82
C GLN A 436 -19.22 -32.20 -14.30
N LEU A 437 -19.52 -31.04 -13.69
CA LEU A 437 -19.73 -30.89 -12.26
C LEU A 437 -21.22 -30.71 -11.95
N TYR A 438 -21.66 -31.30 -10.84
CA TYR A 438 -23.04 -31.25 -10.36
C TYR A 438 -23.08 -30.86 -8.89
N VAL A 439 -24.14 -30.15 -8.47
CA VAL A 439 -24.51 -30.02 -7.06
C VAL A 439 -25.20 -31.32 -6.67
N LYS A 440 -24.47 -32.27 -6.08
CA LYS A 440 -24.99 -33.57 -5.64
C LYS A 440 -25.26 -33.55 -4.15
N GLY A 441 -26.46 -33.98 -3.73
CA GLY A 441 -26.84 -33.90 -2.33
C GLY A 441 -28.19 -34.53 -2.05
N ASP A 442 -28.75 -34.24 -0.86
CA ASP A 442 -30.02 -34.81 -0.40
C ASP A 442 -31.18 -34.54 -1.39
N HIS A 443 -31.17 -33.38 -2.04
CA HIS A 443 -32.16 -32.92 -3.01
C HIS A 443 -32.23 -33.81 -4.29
N SER A 444 -31.13 -34.42 -4.66
CA SER A 444 -30.99 -35.26 -5.86
C SER A 444 -30.79 -36.74 -5.52
N GLY A 445 -30.90 -37.12 -4.23
CA GLY A 445 -30.53 -38.45 -3.77
C GLY A 445 -29.08 -38.81 -4.09
N TRP A 446 -28.22 -37.82 -4.14
CA TRP A 446 -26.79 -37.90 -4.46
C TRP A 446 -26.48 -38.32 -5.91
N ASN A 447 -27.45 -38.16 -6.83
CA ASN A 447 -27.27 -38.41 -8.26
C ASN A 447 -26.86 -37.15 -9.01
N ALA A 448 -26.22 -37.35 -10.17
CA ALA A 448 -25.92 -36.29 -11.11
C ALA A 448 -27.17 -36.03 -11.97
N GLU A 449 -27.86 -34.95 -11.71
CA GLU A 449 -29.04 -34.53 -12.45
C GLU A 449 -28.77 -33.25 -13.23
N GLU A 450 -29.22 -33.20 -14.49
CA GLU A 450 -29.02 -32.03 -15.37
C GLU A 450 -29.55 -30.74 -14.77
N ALA A 451 -30.61 -30.78 -13.97
CA ALA A 451 -31.18 -29.62 -13.27
C ALA A 451 -30.19 -28.96 -12.29
N TYR A 452 -29.20 -29.69 -11.80
CA TYR A 452 -28.21 -29.25 -10.80
C TYR A 452 -26.79 -29.22 -11.36
N ARG A 453 -26.63 -29.22 -12.70
CA ARG A 453 -25.33 -29.15 -13.35
C ARG A 453 -24.75 -27.75 -13.25
N LEU A 454 -23.45 -27.64 -12.92
CA LEU A 454 -22.69 -26.42 -13.01
C LEU A 454 -22.18 -26.22 -14.45
N HIS A 455 -22.78 -25.30 -15.17
CA HIS A 455 -22.40 -24.93 -16.53
C HIS A 455 -21.16 -24.05 -16.52
N TYR A 456 -20.21 -24.32 -17.40
CA TYR A 456 -19.02 -23.50 -17.58
C TYR A 456 -19.38 -22.17 -18.25
N LYS A 457 -18.96 -21.05 -17.65
CA LYS A 457 -19.29 -19.69 -18.09
C LYS A 457 -18.09 -18.93 -18.69
N GLY A 458 -16.95 -19.62 -18.81
CA GLY A 458 -15.68 -18.98 -19.19
C GLY A 458 -14.89 -18.47 -17.97
N ASN A 459 -13.63 -18.12 -18.17
CA ASN A 459 -12.75 -17.53 -17.14
C ASN A 459 -12.73 -18.32 -15.81
N ASN A 460 -12.77 -19.66 -15.88
CA ASN A 460 -12.80 -20.57 -14.73
C ASN A 460 -14.05 -20.45 -13.83
N VAL A 461 -15.14 -19.89 -14.35
CA VAL A 461 -16.41 -19.71 -13.64
C VAL A 461 -17.38 -20.82 -14.04
N TYR A 462 -18.06 -21.41 -13.05
CA TYR A 462 -19.09 -22.44 -13.21
C TYR A 462 -20.34 -22.03 -12.41
N GLN A 463 -21.53 -22.19 -13.00
CA GLN A 463 -22.79 -21.79 -12.36
C GLN A 463 -23.87 -22.85 -12.55
N ALA A 464 -24.57 -23.19 -11.46
CA ALA A 464 -25.86 -23.88 -11.50
C ALA A 464 -26.95 -22.92 -10.96
N VAL A 465 -28.07 -22.83 -11.66
CA VAL A 465 -29.27 -22.14 -11.18
C VAL A 465 -30.40 -23.14 -11.13
N ALA A 466 -30.88 -23.48 -9.92
CA ALA A 466 -31.83 -24.56 -9.72
C ALA A 466 -32.79 -24.29 -8.54
N ALA A 467 -33.94 -24.96 -8.57
CA ALA A 467 -34.90 -24.92 -7.47
C ALA A 467 -34.55 -25.99 -6.41
N PHE A 468 -34.66 -25.59 -5.13
CA PHE A 468 -34.47 -26.47 -3.96
C PHE A 468 -35.64 -26.32 -3.00
N ASP A 469 -36.01 -27.43 -2.34
CA ASP A 469 -37.20 -27.50 -1.48
C ASP A 469 -36.89 -27.40 0.03
N GLY A 470 -35.64 -27.13 0.41
CA GLY A 470 -35.26 -27.05 1.81
C GLY A 470 -33.75 -27.13 2.07
N GLY A 471 -33.38 -27.19 3.34
CA GLY A 471 -32.00 -27.41 3.77
C GLY A 471 -31.45 -28.75 3.29
N MET A 472 -30.19 -28.79 2.91
CA MET A 472 -29.54 -29.97 2.34
C MET A 472 -28.09 -30.15 2.75
N GLN A 473 -27.63 -31.38 2.71
CA GLN A 473 -26.22 -31.71 2.58
C GLN A 473 -25.86 -31.86 1.10
N PHE A 474 -24.69 -31.37 0.68
CA PHE A 474 -24.28 -31.44 -0.71
C PHE A 474 -22.76 -31.40 -0.91
N LYS A 475 -22.31 -31.76 -2.09
CA LYS A 475 -20.96 -31.53 -2.66
C LYS A 475 -21.08 -31.06 -4.10
N LEU A 476 -20.03 -30.42 -4.61
CA LEU A 476 -19.85 -30.28 -6.03
C LEU A 476 -19.01 -31.47 -6.51
N ALA A 477 -19.58 -32.33 -7.34
CA ALA A 477 -18.92 -33.59 -7.71
C ALA A 477 -19.17 -33.96 -9.17
N SER A 478 -18.33 -34.86 -9.69
CA SER A 478 -18.45 -35.47 -11.02
C SER A 478 -19.67 -36.37 -11.14
N SER A 479 -19.88 -36.96 -12.32
CA SER A 479 -21.06 -37.77 -12.70
C SER A 479 -21.35 -38.96 -11.79
N ASP A 480 -22.46 -39.63 -12.04
CA ASP A 480 -22.92 -40.77 -11.25
C ASP A 480 -21.94 -41.95 -11.30
N GLY A 481 -21.74 -42.55 -10.13
CA GLY A 481 -20.83 -43.67 -9.94
C GLY A 481 -19.36 -43.26 -9.89
N ASP A 482 -19.09 -41.96 -10.07
CA ASP A 482 -17.76 -41.38 -10.06
C ASP A 482 -17.67 -40.24 -9.05
N TRP A 483 -16.76 -40.38 -8.09
CA TRP A 483 -16.48 -39.42 -7.03
C TRP A 483 -14.99 -38.96 -7.08
N GLU A 484 -14.34 -39.12 -8.23
CA GLU A 484 -12.92 -38.77 -8.36
C GLU A 484 -12.71 -37.26 -8.39
N THR A 485 -13.71 -36.47 -8.80
CA THR A 485 -13.65 -35.00 -8.72
C THR A 485 -14.68 -34.54 -7.69
N GLN A 486 -14.21 -33.98 -6.58
CA GLN A 486 -15.05 -33.46 -5.52
C GLN A 486 -14.50 -32.11 -5.04
N LEU A 487 -15.39 -31.11 -4.97
CA LEU A 487 -15.10 -29.80 -4.44
C LEU A 487 -16.09 -29.43 -3.34
N TRP A 488 -15.61 -28.74 -2.33
CA TRP A 488 -16.43 -28.26 -1.21
C TRP A 488 -15.90 -26.97 -0.63
N ALA A 489 -16.82 -26.19 -0.07
CA ALA A 489 -16.48 -24.96 0.60
C ALA A 489 -15.86 -25.22 1.98
N GLN A 490 -14.88 -24.41 2.32
CA GLN A 490 -14.17 -24.40 3.60
C GLN A 490 -14.70 -23.21 4.44
N ALA A 491 -15.46 -23.48 5.49
CA ALA A 491 -16.04 -22.41 6.32
C ALA A 491 -15.06 -21.82 7.33
N ASP A 492 -13.97 -22.52 7.68
CA ASP A 492 -13.04 -22.15 8.74
C ASP A 492 -11.58 -21.98 8.28
N GLY A 493 -11.34 -22.09 6.97
CA GLY A 493 -9.99 -22.05 6.40
C GLY A 493 -9.13 -23.27 6.73
N SER A 494 -9.68 -24.31 7.40
CA SER A 494 -8.98 -25.56 7.66
C SER A 494 -8.90 -26.41 6.38
N THR A 495 -7.90 -27.26 6.30
CA THR A 495 -7.76 -28.27 5.24
C THR A 495 -8.61 -29.51 5.51
N GLU A 496 -9.24 -29.59 6.66
CA GLU A 496 -10.13 -30.69 7.06
C GLU A 496 -11.56 -30.37 6.68
N ILE A 497 -12.24 -31.37 6.11
CA ILE A 497 -13.60 -31.28 5.61
C ILE A 497 -14.52 -31.62 6.77
N ASN A 498 -14.92 -30.61 7.48
CA ASN A 498 -15.94 -30.76 8.52
C ASN A 498 -17.21 -30.13 7.99
N GLY A 499 -18.24 -30.93 7.72
CA GLY A 499 -19.55 -30.55 7.22
C GLY A 499 -20.06 -29.17 7.62
N ALA A 500 -19.42 -28.14 7.06
CA ALA A 500 -19.64 -26.77 7.43
C ALA A 500 -21.02 -26.30 6.99
N SER A 501 -21.74 -25.62 7.89
CA SER A 501 -22.96 -24.91 7.54
C SER A 501 -22.61 -23.65 6.78
N LEU A 502 -23.09 -23.54 5.54
CA LEU A 502 -22.86 -22.41 4.66
C LEU A 502 -24.04 -21.45 4.71
N ALA A 503 -23.75 -20.17 4.90
CA ALA A 503 -24.73 -19.09 4.84
C ALA A 503 -24.91 -18.59 3.40
N LEU A 504 -26.11 -18.12 3.07
CA LEU A 504 -26.41 -17.50 1.78
C LEU A 504 -25.68 -16.16 1.63
N GLY A 505 -25.24 -15.86 0.41
CA GLY A 505 -24.57 -14.60 0.09
C GLY A 505 -23.14 -14.49 0.59
N VAL A 506 -22.60 -15.51 1.26
CA VAL A 506 -21.22 -15.53 1.76
C VAL A 506 -20.33 -16.28 0.79
N THR A 507 -19.17 -15.72 0.49
CA THR A 507 -18.14 -16.35 -0.34
C THR A 507 -17.22 -17.20 0.52
N TYR A 508 -17.11 -18.49 0.20
CA TYR A 508 -16.26 -19.45 0.90
C TYR A 508 -15.11 -19.91 0.01
N PRO A 509 -13.89 -20.05 0.53
CA PRO A 509 -12.82 -20.74 -0.19
C PRO A 509 -13.19 -22.20 -0.46
N VAL A 510 -12.70 -22.76 -1.56
CA VAL A 510 -13.03 -24.12 -2.02
C VAL A 510 -11.78 -24.99 -2.01
N ALA A 511 -11.94 -26.20 -1.47
CA ALA A 511 -10.96 -27.28 -1.59
C ALA A 511 -11.36 -28.26 -2.70
N TYR A 512 -10.35 -28.85 -3.34
CA TYR A 512 -10.47 -29.95 -4.31
C TYR A 512 -9.74 -31.19 -3.81
N ASN A 513 -10.45 -32.32 -3.76
CA ASN A 513 -9.87 -33.62 -3.40
C ASN A 513 -10.74 -34.76 -4.01
N ASN A 514 -10.19 -35.93 -4.17
CA ASN A 514 -10.89 -37.10 -4.68
C ASN A 514 -11.25 -38.15 -3.59
N ALA A 515 -11.05 -37.87 -2.31
CA ALA A 515 -11.15 -38.83 -1.22
C ALA A 515 -11.96 -38.37 0.01
N GLY A 516 -12.74 -37.30 -0.10
CA GLY A 516 -13.48 -36.76 1.05
C GLY A 516 -14.85 -37.43 1.28
N THR A 517 -15.18 -37.68 2.54
CA THR A 517 -16.50 -38.27 2.95
C THR A 517 -17.48 -37.22 3.48
N ASP A 518 -16.99 -36.03 3.88
CA ASP A 518 -17.82 -35.01 4.51
C ASP A 518 -18.55 -34.14 3.48
N ASN A 519 -19.67 -33.55 3.90
CA ASN A 519 -20.56 -32.77 3.04
C ASN A 519 -20.72 -31.37 3.56
N ASN A 520 -20.85 -30.38 2.65
CA ASN A 520 -21.34 -29.08 3.04
C ASN A 520 -22.81 -29.17 3.46
N GLN A 521 -23.24 -28.29 4.36
CA GLN A 521 -24.63 -28.16 4.79
C GLN A 521 -25.10 -26.74 4.51
N THR A 522 -26.36 -26.58 4.13
CA THR A 522 -26.97 -25.25 4.01
C THR A 522 -28.44 -25.34 4.41
N THR A 523 -28.96 -24.29 5.02
CA THR A 523 -30.37 -24.13 5.31
C THR A 523 -30.98 -23.24 4.24
N LEU A 524 -31.78 -23.85 3.34
CA LEU A 524 -32.47 -23.11 2.28
C LEU A 524 -33.97 -23.13 2.57
N ALA A 525 -34.69 -22.05 2.32
CA ALA A 525 -36.14 -22.08 2.15
C ALA A 525 -36.46 -22.68 0.76
N ALA A 526 -37.69 -23.07 0.50
CA ALA A 526 -38.10 -23.43 -0.86
C ALA A 526 -37.92 -22.24 -1.80
N GLY A 527 -37.21 -22.44 -2.92
CA GLY A 527 -36.89 -21.36 -3.85
C GLY A 527 -35.84 -21.72 -4.89
N THR A 528 -35.57 -20.80 -5.79
CA THR A 528 -34.48 -20.92 -6.80
C THR A 528 -33.19 -20.34 -6.27
N TYR A 529 -32.06 -21.01 -6.51
CA TYR A 529 -30.74 -20.60 -6.03
C TYR A 529 -29.69 -20.69 -7.12
N SER A 530 -28.71 -19.78 -7.07
CA SER A 530 -27.49 -19.80 -7.88
C SER A 530 -26.34 -20.33 -7.03
N PHE A 531 -25.68 -21.37 -7.50
CA PHE A 531 -24.41 -21.88 -7.00
C PHE A 531 -23.33 -21.40 -7.98
N LEU A 532 -22.49 -20.48 -7.58
CA LEU A 532 -21.42 -19.92 -8.39
C LEU A 532 -20.07 -20.36 -7.83
N LEU A 533 -19.31 -21.11 -8.64
CA LEU A 533 -17.95 -21.57 -8.36
C LEU A 533 -16.98 -20.79 -9.26
N THR A 534 -15.92 -20.24 -8.68
CA THR A 534 -14.82 -19.62 -9.41
C THR A 534 -13.52 -20.30 -9.02
N LEU A 535 -12.79 -20.89 -9.98
CA LEU A 535 -11.49 -21.51 -9.74
C LEU A 535 -10.36 -20.49 -9.97
N ASN A 536 -9.32 -20.56 -9.15
CA ASN A 536 -8.16 -19.66 -9.22
C ASN A 536 -7.34 -19.86 -10.51
N GLU A 537 -7.37 -21.07 -11.06
CA GLU A 537 -6.70 -21.44 -12.30
C GLU A 537 -7.55 -22.45 -13.11
N ALA A 538 -7.22 -22.59 -14.38
CA ALA A 538 -8.00 -23.37 -15.34
C ALA A 538 -8.11 -24.86 -14.98
N ASN A 539 -7.05 -25.43 -14.42
CA ASN A 539 -7.00 -26.83 -14.02
C ASN A 539 -6.24 -26.98 -12.69
N PRO A 540 -6.88 -26.66 -11.55
CA PRO A 540 -6.22 -26.68 -10.26
C PRO A 540 -5.78 -28.08 -9.86
N ALA A 541 -4.62 -28.17 -9.20
CA ALA A 541 -4.21 -29.38 -8.51
C ALA A 541 -5.08 -29.60 -7.26
N GLN A 542 -5.17 -30.85 -6.80
CA GLN A 542 -5.84 -31.15 -5.53
C GLN A 542 -5.19 -30.38 -4.37
N GLY A 543 -5.99 -29.78 -3.52
CA GLY A 543 -5.54 -28.99 -2.39
C GLY A 543 -6.61 -28.06 -1.82
N ALA A 544 -6.21 -27.27 -0.84
CA ALA A 544 -7.03 -26.21 -0.24
C ALA A 544 -6.97 -24.93 -1.09
N ASN A 545 -8.00 -24.08 -0.96
CA ASN A 545 -8.05 -22.74 -1.58
C ASN A 545 -7.87 -22.75 -3.12
N VAL A 546 -8.43 -23.77 -3.80
CA VAL A 546 -8.36 -23.84 -5.27
C VAL A 546 -9.29 -22.88 -5.98
N GLY A 547 -10.19 -22.24 -5.25
CA GLY A 547 -11.17 -21.30 -5.77
C GLY A 547 -12.09 -20.77 -4.68
N SER A 548 -13.22 -20.22 -5.09
CA SER A 548 -14.28 -19.72 -4.20
C SER A 548 -15.65 -20.15 -4.67
N MET A 549 -16.61 -20.28 -3.74
CA MET A 549 -18.01 -20.58 -4.00
C MET A 549 -18.93 -19.65 -3.22
N ILE A 550 -20.02 -19.23 -3.84
CA ILE A 550 -21.11 -18.49 -3.20
C ILE A 550 -22.45 -19.11 -3.58
N ILE A 551 -23.38 -19.16 -2.62
CA ILE A 551 -24.77 -19.59 -2.84
C ILE A 551 -25.66 -18.38 -2.63
N GLN A 552 -26.50 -18.07 -3.60
CA GLN A 552 -27.40 -16.91 -3.56
C GLN A 552 -28.83 -17.31 -3.92
N GLN A 553 -29.82 -16.76 -3.23
CA GLN A 553 -31.22 -16.96 -3.59
C GLN A 553 -31.58 -16.05 -4.76
N CYS A 554 -32.28 -16.61 -5.76
CA CYS A 554 -32.74 -15.86 -6.92
C CYS A 554 -34.01 -15.08 -6.58
N GLN A 555 -34.18 -13.90 -7.15
CA GLN A 555 -35.47 -13.20 -7.10
C GLN A 555 -36.52 -14.05 -7.86
N PRO A 556 -37.75 -14.10 -7.36
CA PRO A 556 -38.87 -14.82 -8.04
C PRO A 556 -39.15 -14.23 -9.43
#